data_dac6404dc9c799a80b184e01e833e4ec
#
_entry.id   dac6404dc9c799a80b184e01e833e4ec
#
_cell.length_a   1.000
_cell.length_b   1.000
_cell.length_c   1.000
_cell.angle_alpha   90.00
_cell.angle_beta   90.00
_cell.angle_gamma   90.00
#
_symmetry.space_group_name_H-M   'P 1'
#
loop_
_entity.id
_entity.type
_entity.pdbx_description
1 polymer ?
#
loop_
_entity_poly.entity_id
_entity_poly.type
_entity_poly.pdbx_seq_one_letter_code
_entity_poly.pdbx_strand_id
1 'polypeptide(L)'
;MTDEHVTAPTGRPAGMRRLRWLTLLTGVAVLLAAPSAPAAEASPTRGGILTFSVDAEPPNYDCHANFSFVFIHPVIPHYSTLLKFDAANYPQIVGDLARSWNVSADRRTYTFNLRADVMFHDGSRLTSADVKASYDRIIHPPQGVLSVRQADYAAITDIETPDPMTVVFHLQWPDAAMLANFASPWNCIYSAARLKEDPLFPKTHVLGTGPFIFVEHVKGDHWTGGRWDKYFVPAKPYLDGYRADFIAGPAAVKAMESGRIMAQFRSFTPTERDEMVKAAGDRLEVREGPWITYLALVFNATRPPFDDARVRRALSLAIDRWHGAETLANNTFLKYVGGLMRPGTATSMPEAELVTLPGFSHDIAASRAEARRLLAEAGVPNLAVTLTNRKDVPVPYGAAGEFVVAAWREIGVRATQELLSTKDWQTALETGRFAAATDLAADYFDDPTIQLARYVSHDLSPINHSGSTDRFLDALYIGQALSIDPLQRAKIVRDFERHALNDAYTVPLLWWNRIVVTGEKFKGWNMSPSHYLGQDLADVWLEE
;
A
#
# COMPACT_ATOMS: atom_id res chain seq x y z
N MET A 1 -45.21 -5.09 -50.57
CA MET A 1 -45.20 -4.22 -51.78
C MET A 1 -43.77 -3.72 -51.88
N THR A 2 -42.93 -4.05 -52.76
CA THR A 2 -42.90 -4.83 -54.03
C THR A 2 -41.44 -5.24 -54.22
N ASP A 3 -41.29 -6.48 -54.62
CA ASP A 3 -40.07 -7.06 -55.20
C ASP A 3 -39.58 -6.29 -56.39
N GLU A 4 -38.27 -6.39 -56.67
CA GLU A 4 -37.86 -6.72 -58.03
C GLU A 4 -36.42 -7.32 -58.08
N HIS A 5 -36.37 -8.54 -58.59
CA HIS A 5 -35.23 -9.25 -59.16
C HIS A 5 -34.77 -8.64 -60.49
N VAL A 6 -33.49 -8.78 -60.84
CA VAL A 6 -33.03 -9.07 -62.23
C VAL A 6 -31.57 -9.56 -62.24
N THR A 7 -31.31 -10.79 -62.42
CA THR A 7 -30.66 -11.68 -63.41
C THR A 7 -29.33 -11.24 -64.05
N ALA A 8 -28.39 -12.21 -64.02
CA ALA A 8 -27.14 -12.28 -64.80
C ALA A 8 -27.40 -12.57 -66.30
N PRO A 9 -26.41 -12.40 -67.16
CA PRO A 9 -26.18 -13.45 -68.13
C PRO A 9 -24.73 -13.94 -68.31
N THR A 10 -24.69 -15.17 -68.72
CA THR A 10 -23.62 -16.08 -69.12
C THR A 10 -22.97 -15.69 -70.49
N GLY A 11 -21.70 -16.08 -70.69
CA GLY A 11 -21.06 -16.11 -71.98
C GLY A 11 -19.62 -16.63 -72.00
N ARG A 12 -19.42 -17.88 -72.44
CA ARG A 12 -18.17 -18.45 -73.00
C ARG A 12 -18.38 -18.56 -74.52
N PRO A 13 -17.34 -18.89 -75.38
CA PRO A 13 -15.98 -19.43 -75.18
C PRO A 13 -14.89 -18.99 -76.18
N ALA A 14 -13.73 -19.62 -76.04
CA ALA A 14 -12.77 -20.09 -77.03
C ALA A 14 -11.52 -19.25 -77.38
N GLY A 15 -10.37 -19.93 -77.32
CA GLY A 15 -9.17 -19.55 -78.06
C GLY A 15 -7.82 -20.00 -77.50
N MET A 16 -7.42 -21.28 -77.82
CA MET A 16 -6.08 -21.82 -77.49
C MET A 16 -4.95 -21.04 -78.21
N ARG A 17 -3.84 -20.77 -77.46
CA ARG A 17 -2.45 -20.84 -78.01
C ARG A 17 -1.48 -21.25 -76.86
N ARG A 18 -0.80 -22.36 -77.10
CA ARG A 18 0.28 -22.90 -76.25
C ARG A 18 1.55 -22.05 -76.46
N LEU A 19 2.16 -21.62 -75.32
CA LEU A 19 3.54 -21.22 -75.32
C LEU A 19 4.22 -21.85 -74.08
N ARG A 20 5.21 -22.69 -74.31
CA ARG A 20 6.04 -23.37 -73.32
C ARG A 20 7.02 -22.37 -72.75
N TRP A 21 7.01 -22.13 -71.45
CA TRP A 21 8.10 -21.51 -70.72
C TRP A 21 8.56 -22.46 -69.60
N LEU A 22 9.89 -22.73 -69.57
CA LEU A 22 10.58 -23.43 -68.52
C LEU A 22 10.41 -22.66 -67.20
N THR A 23 9.88 -23.28 -66.18
CA THR A 23 9.88 -22.74 -64.82
C THR A 23 11.05 -23.36 -64.03
N LEU A 24 12.03 -22.56 -63.68
CA LEU A 24 13.01 -22.84 -62.65
C LEU A 24 12.26 -22.85 -61.28
N LEU A 25 12.25 -24.02 -60.63
CA LEU A 25 11.81 -24.15 -59.25
C LEU A 25 12.96 -23.70 -58.31
N THR A 26 12.90 -22.44 -57.82
CA THR A 26 13.63 -22.00 -56.63
C THR A 26 12.79 -22.40 -55.42
N GLY A 27 13.19 -23.45 -54.74
CA GLY A 27 12.59 -23.87 -53.49
C GLY A 27 12.91 -22.87 -52.35
N VAL A 28 11.95 -22.04 -51.97
CA VAL A 28 11.98 -21.26 -50.71
C VAL A 28 11.60 -22.23 -49.61
N ALA A 29 12.57 -22.67 -48.81
CA ALA A 29 12.33 -23.36 -47.56
C ALA A 29 11.74 -22.36 -46.55
N VAL A 30 10.45 -22.38 -46.36
CA VAL A 30 9.79 -21.70 -45.24
C VAL A 30 10.11 -22.50 -43.98
N LEU A 31 11.09 -22.05 -43.20
CA LEU A 31 11.28 -22.49 -41.83
C LEU A 31 10.04 -22.08 -41.02
N LEU A 32 9.11 -22.99 -40.83
CA LEU A 32 8.07 -22.88 -39.82
C LEU A 32 8.76 -22.85 -38.44
N ALA A 33 8.95 -21.65 -37.88
CA ALA A 33 9.29 -21.51 -36.47
C ALA A 33 8.12 -22.12 -35.68
N ALA A 34 8.37 -23.27 -35.03
CA ALA A 34 7.43 -23.82 -34.06
C ALA A 34 7.19 -22.76 -32.97
N PRO A 35 5.94 -22.52 -32.56
CA PRO A 35 5.70 -21.66 -31.41
C PRO A 35 6.45 -22.29 -30.23
N SER A 36 7.34 -21.51 -29.58
CA SER A 36 7.94 -21.90 -28.33
C SER A 36 6.80 -22.16 -27.33
N ALA A 37 6.68 -23.39 -26.84
CA ALA A 37 5.77 -23.71 -25.76
C ALA A 37 6.06 -22.72 -24.60
N PRO A 38 5.01 -22.17 -23.95
CA PRO A 38 5.24 -21.38 -22.74
C PRO A 38 6.04 -22.24 -21.77
N ALA A 39 7.10 -21.65 -21.19
CA ALA A 39 7.88 -22.34 -20.17
C ALA A 39 6.89 -22.83 -19.09
N ALA A 40 6.93 -24.13 -18.79
CA ALA A 40 6.08 -24.70 -17.75
C ALA A 40 6.40 -23.92 -16.45
N GLU A 41 5.39 -23.30 -15.83
CA GLU A 41 5.56 -22.69 -14.52
C GLU A 41 6.08 -23.75 -13.56
N ALA A 42 7.18 -23.44 -12.87
CA ALA A 42 7.79 -24.38 -11.94
C ALA A 42 6.77 -24.72 -10.84
N SER A 43 6.57 -26.01 -10.61
CA SER A 43 5.65 -26.48 -9.57
C SER A 43 6.27 -26.24 -8.18
N PRO A 44 5.47 -25.78 -7.19
CA PRO A 44 5.97 -25.56 -5.84
C PRO A 44 6.64 -26.79 -5.24
N THR A 45 7.87 -26.64 -4.76
CA THR A 45 8.62 -27.67 -4.04
C THR A 45 8.41 -27.53 -2.53
N ARG A 46 8.45 -28.66 -1.81
CA ARG A 46 8.38 -28.66 -0.34
C ARG A 46 9.78 -28.73 0.25
N GLY A 47 10.00 -27.96 1.30
CA GLY A 47 11.23 -27.97 2.07
C GLY A 47 11.93 -26.61 2.13
N GLY A 48 13.04 -26.58 2.86
CA GLY A 48 13.90 -25.42 2.99
C GLY A 48 13.42 -24.38 4.02
N ILE A 49 14.38 -23.55 4.43
CA ILE A 49 14.16 -22.44 5.38
C ILE A 49 14.35 -21.12 4.61
N LEU A 50 13.31 -20.29 4.56
CA LEU A 50 13.44 -18.95 4.03
C LEU A 50 14.16 -18.06 5.04
N THR A 51 15.27 -17.44 4.67
CA THR A 51 15.92 -16.40 5.47
C THR A 51 15.67 -15.04 4.82
N PHE A 52 15.13 -14.08 5.59
CA PHE A 52 14.90 -12.70 5.13
C PHE A 52 15.33 -11.69 6.19
N SER A 53 15.50 -10.42 5.80
CA SER A 53 15.87 -9.36 6.75
C SER A 53 14.69 -8.52 7.17
N VAL A 54 14.75 -8.06 8.43
CA VAL A 54 13.90 -7.03 9.01
C VAL A 54 14.79 -6.03 9.74
N ASP A 55 14.50 -4.74 9.62
CA ASP A 55 15.39 -3.66 10.10
C ASP A 55 15.62 -3.66 11.62
N ALA A 56 14.70 -4.22 12.40
CA ALA A 56 14.79 -4.34 13.86
C ALA A 56 13.87 -5.43 14.38
N GLU A 57 14.04 -5.82 15.64
CA GLU A 57 13.16 -6.75 16.34
C GLU A 57 11.77 -6.15 16.62
N PRO A 58 10.69 -6.98 16.73
CA PRO A 58 9.37 -6.51 17.10
C PRO A 58 9.38 -6.00 18.56
N PRO A 59 8.73 -4.85 18.85
CA PRO A 59 8.73 -4.26 20.19
C PRO A 59 7.93 -5.07 21.23
N ASN A 60 7.00 -5.87 20.76
CA ASN A 60 6.18 -6.85 21.52
C ASN A 60 5.51 -7.76 20.48
N TYR A 61 4.66 -8.71 20.90
CA TYR A 61 4.07 -9.73 20.01
C TYR A 61 2.57 -9.52 19.72
N ASP A 62 2.00 -8.37 20.14
CA ASP A 62 0.57 -8.07 20.02
C ASP A 62 0.22 -7.35 18.71
N CYS A 63 -0.45 -8.02 17.78
CA CYS A 63 -0.91 -7.46 16.51
C CYS A 63 -1.79 -6.21 16.70
N HIS A 64 -2.67 -6.22 17.69
CA HIS A 64 -3.64 -5.13 17.90
C HIS A 64 -2.98 -3.84 18.40
N ALA A 65 -1.79 -3.95 19.01
CA ALA A 65 -1.02 -2.83 19.56
C ALA A 65 0.05 -2.28 18.61
N ASN A 66 0.25 -2.89 17.44
CA ASN A 66 1.34 -2.56 16.53
C ASN A 66 0.84 -1.98 15.20
N PHE A 67 1.72 -1.22 14.54
CA PHE A 67 1.52 -0.62 13.21
C PHE A 67 2.80 -0.66 12.36
N SER A 68 3.87 -1.29 12.83
CA SER A 68 5.19 -1.27 12.22
C SER A 68 5.50 -2.53 11.42
N PHE A 69 6.23 -2.38 10.31
CA PHE A 69 6.73 -3.50 9.51
C PHE A 69 7.74 -4.39 10.26
N VAL A 70 8.49 -3.85 11.21
CA VAL A 70 9.39 -4.65 12.06
C VAL A 70 8.65 -5.67 12.92
N PHE A 71 7.35 -5.44 13.14
CA PHE A 71 6.45 -6.40 13.77
C PHE A 71 5.85 -7.37 12.75
N ILE A 72 5.22 -6.84 11.67
CA ILE A 72 4.34 -7.63 10.82
C ILE A 72 5.09 -8.71 10.03
N HIS A 73 6.29 -8.40 9.52
CA HIS A 73 7.06 -9.34 8.72
C HIS A 73 7.45 -10.62 9.48
N PRO A 74 7.99 -10.55 10.71
CA PRO A 74 8.34 -11.77 11.46
C PRO A 74 7.15 -12.43 12.15
N VAL A 75 6.09 -11.69 12.53
CA VAL A 75 5.05 -12.20 13.43
C VAL A 75 3.81 -12.72 12.70
N ILE A 76 3.40 -12.09 11.59
CA ILE A 76 2.16 -12.47 10.89
C ILE A 76 2.14 -13.90 10.36
N PRO A 77 3.26 -14.56 9.98
CA PRO A 77 3.20 -15.95 9.57
C PRO A 77 2.63 -16.93 10.62
N HIS A 78 2.53 -16.51 11.88
CA HIS A 78 1.94 -17.31 12.96
C HIS A 78 0.42 -17.17 13.06
N TYR A 79 -0.20 -16.19 12.39
CA TYR A 79 -1.59 -15.84 12.58
C TYR A 79 -2.40 -15.94 11.29
N SER A 80 -3.70 -16.04 11.44
CA SER A 80 -4.69 -15.86 10.39
C SER A 80 -5.67 -14.76 10.79
N THR A 81 -6.33 -14.20 9.78
CA THR A 81 -7.35 -13.16 9.92
C THR A 81 -8.70 -13.67 9.42
N LEU A 82 -9.77 -12.93 9.61
CA LEU A 82 -11.10 -13.34 9.11
C LEU A 82 -11.13 -13.35 7.57
N LEU A 83 -10.69 -12.27 6.96
CA LEU A 83 -10.46 -12.09 5.52
C LEU A 83 -9.01 -11.64 5.29
N LYS A 84 -8.52 -11.74 4.05
CA LYS A 84 -7.23 -11.16 3.65
C LYS A 84 -7.30 -10.60 2.23
N PHE A 85 -6.36 -9.71 1.90
CA PHE A 85 -6.15 -9.29 0.52
C PHE A 85 -5.43 -10.39 -0.26
N ASP A 86 -5.87 -10.63 -1.50
CA ASP A 86 -5.14 -11.45 -2.45
C ASP A 86 -3.96 -10.64 -3.00
N ALA A 87 -2.73 -11.00 -2.59
CA ALA A 87 -1.54 -10.26 -3.00
C ALA A 87 -1.28 -10.31 -4.51
N ALA A 88 -1.73 -11.38 -5.20
CA ALA A 88 -1.61 -11.52 -6.65
C ALA A 88 -2.61 -10.65 -7.41
N ASN A 89 -3.80 -10.45 -6.85
CA ASN A 89 -4.92 -9.75 -7.48
C ASN A 89 -5.40 -8.55 -6.64
N TYR A 90 -4.48 -7.89 -5.94
CA TYR A 90 -4.81 -6.72 -5.13
C TYR A 90 -5.57 -5.64 -5.95
N PRO A 91 -6.65 -5.04 -5.43
CA PRO A 91 -7.15 -5.07 -4.05
C PRO A 91 -8.26 -6.11 -3.76
N GLN A 92 -8.31 -7.23 -4.46
CA GLN A 92 -9.31 -8.27 -4.22
C GLN A 92 -9.19 -8.81 -2.79
N ILE A 93 -10.34 -8.99 -2.12
CA ILE A 93 -10.44 -9.57 -0.79
C ILE A 93 -10.91 -11.01 -0.91
N VAL A 94 -10.25 -11.91 -0.20
CA VAL A 94 -10.54 -13.35 -0.16
C VAL A 94 -10.72 -13.81 1.28
N GLY A 95 -11.37 -14.97 1.44
CA GLY A 95 -11.51 -15.58 2.76
C GLY A 95 -10.18 -16.15 3.27
N ASP A 96 -9.94 -15.97 4.59
CA ASP A 96 -8.88 -16.66 5.31
C ASP A 96 -9.52 -17.65 6.29
N LEU A 97 -9.82 -17.26 7.52
CA LEU A 97 -10.61 -18.08 8.47
C LEU A 97 -12.08 -18.18 8.06
N ALA A 98 -12.64 -17.14 7.43
CA ALA A 98 -13.96 -17.21 6.84
C ALA A 98 -13.90 -17.95 5.50
N ARG A 99 -14.69 -19.04 5.38
CA ARG A 99 -14.88 -19.76 4.12
C ARG A 99 -15.75 -18.96 3.14
N SER A 100 -16.74 -18.25 3.68
CA SER A 100 -17.68 -17.42 2.92
C SER A 100 -18.25 -16.33 3.83
N TRP A 101 -18.75 -15.27 3.21
CA TRP A 101 -19.47 -14.22 3.92
C TRP A 101 -20.62 -13.66 3.10
N ASN A 102 -21.55 -13.03 3.78
CA ASN A 102 -22.66 -12.30 3.19
C ASN A 102 -22.75 -10.91 3.82
N VAL A 103 -23.12 -9.92 3.02
CA VAL A 103 -23.33 -8.53 3.45
C VAL A 103 -24.77 -8.15 3.11
N SER A 104 -25.52 -7.63 4.08
CA SER A 104 -26.88 -7.15 3.85
C SER A 104 -26.94 -6.02 2.82
N ALA A 105 -28.08 -5.82 2.18
CA ALA A 105 -28.26 -4.81 1.13
C ALA A 105 -27.98 -3.37 1.65
N ASP A 106 -28.28 -3.09 2.91
CA ASP A 106 -28.00 -1.83 3.58
C ASP A 106 -26.57 -1.71 4.11
N ARG A 107 -25.74 -2.77 3.91
CA ARG A 107 -24.36 -2.90 4.39
C ARG A 107 -24.16 -2.68 5.90
N ARG A 108 -25.17 -3.03 6.69
CA ARG A 108 -25.10 -2.91 8.15
C ARG A 108 -25.00 -4.25 8.88
N THR A 109 -25.10 -5.36 8.15
CA THR A 109 -24.92 -6.71 8.72
C THR A 109 -23.95 -7.50 7.88
N TYR A 110 -22.90 -8.02 8.52
CA TYR A 110 -21.88 -8.86 7.91
C TYR A 110 -21.89 -10.23 8.58
N THR A 111 -22.26 -11.29 7.85
CA THR A 111 -22.31 -12.66 8.35
C THR A 111 -21.16 -13.46 7.76
N PHE A 112 -20.30 -14.01 8.60
CA PHE A 112 -19.15 -14.83 8.21
C PHE A 112 -19.37 -16.27 8.64
N ASN A 113 -19.15 -17.21 7.69
CA ASN A 113 -19.13 -18.65 7.96
C ASN A 113 -17.68 -19.10 8.05
N LEU A 114 -17.25 -19.58 9.21
CA LEU A 114 -15.88 -20.00 9.48
C LEU A 114 -15.58 -21.37 8.87
N ARG A 115 -14.29 -21.67 8.70
CA ARG A 115 -13.79 -23.01 8.37
C ARG A 115 -13.89 -23.89 9.63
N ALA A 116 -14.34 -25.11 9.47
CA ALA A 116 -14.58 -26.03 10.59
C ALA A 116 -13.33 -26.79 11.06
N ASP A 117 -12.25 -26.77 10.29
CA ASP A 117 -11.04 -27.58 10.46
C ASP A 117 -9.83 -26.78 10.96
N VAL A 118 -10.05 -25.54 11.39
CA VAL A 118 -8.97 -24.67 11.90
C VAL A 118 -8.60 -25.00 13.34
N MET A 119 -7.31 -25.15 13.59
CA MET A 119 -6.74 -25.33 14.92
C MET A 119 -5.70 -24.26 15.24
N PHE A 120 -5.69 -23.82 16.49
CA PHE A 120 -4.55 -23.08 17.04
C PHE A 120 -3.31 -23.99 17.15
N HIS A 121 -2.14 -23.40 17.26
CA HIS A 121 -0.86 -24.13 17.37
C HIS A 121 -0.76 -25.01 18.63
N ASP A 122 -1.58 -24.78 19.66
CA ASP A 122 -1.69 -25.64 20.83
C ASP A 122 -2.65 -26.84 20.63
N GLY A 123 -3.27 -26.94 19.45
CA GLY A 123 -4.20 -27.99 19.09
C GLY A 123 -5.66 -27.73 19.50
N SER A 124 -5.97 -26.63 20.13
CA SER A 124 -7.36 -26.21 20.39
C SER A 124 -8.06 -25.77 19.09
N ARG A 125 -9.37 -25.98 18.99
CA ARG A 125 -10.15 -25.62 17.81
C ARG A 125 -10.53 -24.15 17.82
N LEU A 126 -10.46 -23.52 16.66
CA LEU A 126 -11.01 -22.18 16.44
C LEU A 126 -12.53 -22.22 16.40
N THR A 127 -13.17 -21.25 17.03
CA THR A 127 -14.62 -21.04 17.02
C THR A 127 -14.96 -19.56 16.81
N SER A 128 -16.25 -19.27 16.59
CA SER A 128 -16.78 -17.91 16.52
C SER A 128 -16.50 -17.08 17.78
N ALA A 129 -16.39 -17.73 18.95
CA ALA A 129 -16.03 -17.06 20.20
C ALA A 129 -14.63 -16.44 20.16
N ASP A 130 -13.67 -17.06 19.46
CA ASP A 130 -12.31 -16.55 19.31
C ASP A 130 -12.29 -15.30 18.42
N VAL A 131 -13.06 -15.31 17.34
CA VAL A 131 -13.23 -14.16 16.46
C VAL A 131 -13.88 -13.00 17.24
N LYS A 132 -15.00 -13.26 17.92
CA LYS A 132 -15.67 -12.25 18.76
C LYS A 132 -14.72 -11.66 19.80
N ALA A 133 -14.03 -12.49 20.57
CA ALA A 133 -13.12 -12.02 21.62
C ALA A 133 -11.98 -11.15 21.05
N SER A 134 -11.47 -11.48 19.86
CA SER A 134 -10.44 -10.71 19.18
C SER A 134 -10.92 -9.35 18.73
N TYR A 135 -12.11 -9.27 18.10
CA TYR A 135 -12.69 -7.99 17.68
C TYR A 135 -13.20 -7.17 18.86
N ASP A 136 -13.81 -7.78 19.87
CA ASP A 136 -14.16 -7.07 21.11
C ASP A 136 -12.92 -6.41 21.74
N ARG A 137 -11.76 -7.12 21.72
CA ARG A 137 -10.49 -6.59 22.22
C ARG A 137 -9.95 -5.42 21.39
N ILE A 138 -10.22 -5.38 20.08
CA ILE A 138 -9.88 -4.23 19.23
C ILE A 138 -10.82 -3.06 19.51
N ILE A 139 -12.12 -3.30 19.57
CA ILE A 139 -13.19 -2.28 19.65
C ILE A 139 -13.32 -1.73 21.07
N HIS A 140 -13.25 -2.61 22.06
CA HIS A 140 -13.42 -2.32 23.49
C HIS A 140 -12.21 -2.84 24.29
N PRO A 141 -11.00 -2.27 24.07
CA PRO A 141 -9.79 -2.80 24.69
C PRO A 141 -9.90 -2.81 26.22
N PRO A 142 -9.61 -3.96 26.88
CA PRO A 142 -9.55 -4.03 28.35
C PRO A 142 -8.47 -3.12 28.91
N GLN A 143 -8.53 -2.85 30.21
CA GLN A 143 -7.52 -2.04 30.89
C GLN A 143 -6.09 -2.57 30.63
N GLY A 144 -5.19 -1.69 30.22
CA GLY A 144 -3.79 -2.01 29.93
C GLY A 144 -3.54 -2.59 28.53
N VAL A 145 -4.59 -2.87 27.76
CA VAL A 145 -4.51 -3.26 26.35
C VAL A 145 -4.51 -2.01 25.47
N LEU A 146 -3.53 -1.89 24.57
CA LEU A 146 -3.51 -0.88 23.54
C LEU A 146 -4.18 -1.44 22.27
N SER A 147 -5.14 -0.70 21.71
CA SER A 147 -5.69 -0.96 20.39
C SER A 147 -5.52 0.28 19.51
N VAL A 148 -4.67 0.18 18.49
CA VAL A 148 -4.38 1.31 17.60
C VAL A 148 -5.37 1.43 16.44
N ARG A 149 -6.32 0.47 16.31
CA ARG A 149 -7.33 0.42 15.23
C ARG A 149 -8.77 0.48 15.75
N GLN A 150 -8.97 0.90 16.98
CA GLN A 150 -10.31 1.01 17.57
C GLN A 150 -11.24 1.86 16.69
N ALA A 151 -10.73 2.96 16.14
CA ALA A 151 -11.51 3.87 15.29
C ALA A 151 -11.97 3.24 13.97
N ASP A 152 -11.22 2.29 13.41
CA ASP A 152 -11.54 1.62 12.14
C ASP A 152 -12.82 0.76 12.24
N TYR A 153 -13.25 0.45 13.45
CA TYR A 153 -14.43 -0.38 13.75
C TYR A 153 -15.52 0.37 14.53
N ALA A 154 -15.46 1.69 14.57
CA ALA A 154 -16.42 2.52 15.34
C ALA A 154 -17.88 2.36 14.88
N ALA A 155 -18.13 1.88 13.65
CA ALA A 155 -19.46 1.57 13.16
C ALA A 155 -20.06 0.32 13.79
N ILE A 156 -19.27 -0.63 14.31
CA ILE A 156 -19.76 -1.89 14.87
C ILE A 156 -20.37 -1.65 16.25
N THR A 157 -21.62 -2.11 16.42
CA THR A 157 -22.37 -1.98 17.68
C THR A 157 -22.47 -3.30 18.42
N ASP A 158 -22.44 -4.42 17.70
CA ASP A 158 -22.56 -5.75 18.29
C ASP A 158 -21.92 -6.82 17.43
N ILE A 159 -21.47 -7.90 18.07
CA ILE A 159 -20.92 -9.10 17.43
C ILE A 159 -21.63 -10.31 18.01
N GLU A 160 -22.44 -10.98 17.19
CA GLU A 160 -23.16 -12.20 17.57
C GLU A 160 -22.39 -13.46 17.14
N THR A 161 -22.52 -14.51 17.93
CA THR A 161 -21.98 -15.84 17.65
C THR A 161 -23.09 -16.88 17.83
N PRO A 162 -24.05 -16.97 16.86
CA PRO A 162 -25.25 -17.82 17.00
C PRO A 162 -24.91 -19.32 17.09
N ASP A 163 -23.77 -19.71 16.54
CA ASP A 163 -23.21 -21.04 16.64
C ASP A 163 -21.67 -20.99 16.56
N PRO A 164 -20.94 -22.10 16.85
CA PRO A 164 -19.48 -22.11 16.86
C PRO A 164 -18.79 -21.73 15.52
N MET A 165 -19.51 -21.73 14.39
CA MET A 165 -18.94 -21.49 13.05
C MET A 165 -19.49 -20.24 12.38
N THR A 166 -20.37 -19.47 13.03
CA THR A 166 -20.97 -18.27 12.46
C THR A 166 -20.69 -17.06 13.33
N VAL A 167 -20.21 -15.98 12.70
CA VAL A 167 -20.02 -14.66 13.35
C VAL A 167 -20.81 -13.62 12.57
N VAL A 168 -21.57 -12.79 13.27
CA VAL A 168 -22.39 -11.71 12.70
C VAL A 168 -21.99 -10.39 13.33
N PHE A 169 -21.57 -9.44 12.48
CA PHE A 169 -21.26 -8.06 12.90
C PHE A 169 -22.42 -7.15 12.52
N HIS A 170 -22.89 -6.37 13.47
CA HIS A 170 -23.92 -5.35 13.27
C HIS A 170 -23.34 -3.95 13.35
N LEU A 171 -23.67 -3.11 12.37
CA LEU A 171 -23.18 -1.75 12.25
C LEU A 171 -24.32 -0.74 12.48
N GLN A 172 -24.05 0.36 13.14
CA GLN A 172 -24.99 1.46 13.31
C GLN A 172 -25.18 2.29 12.03
N TRP A 173 -24.18 2.35 11.15
CA TRP A 173 -24.21 2.95 9.82
C TRP A 173 -23.40 2.10 8.84
N PRO A 174 -23.67 2.18 7.51
CA PRO A 174 -22.86 1.52 6.51
C PRO A 174 -21.46 2.13 6.48
N ASP A 175 -20.44 1.28 6.32
CA ASP A 175 -19.05 1.70 6.18
C ASP A 175 -18.45 1.08 4.93
N ALA A 176 -18.06 1.93 3.97
CA ALA A 176 -17.53 1.50 2.69
C ALA A 176 -16.16 0.80 2.81
N ALA A 177 -15.39 1.09 3.88
CA ALA A 177 -14.09 0.48 4.17
C ALA A 177 -14.19 -0.83 4.94
N MET A 178 -15.38 -1.21 5.47
CA MET A 178 -15.49 -2.30 6.45
C MET A 178 -14.94 -3.65 5.96
N LEU A 179 -15.17 -4.05 4.70
CA LEU A 179 -14.57 -5.29 4.18
C LEU A 179 -13.04 -5.21 4.11
N ALA A 180 -12.50 -4.07 3.72
CA ALA A 180 -11.06 -3.84 3.71
C ALA A 180 -10.48 -3.84 5.15
N ASN A 181 -11.21 -3.26 6.10
CA ASN A 181 -10.86 -3.32 7.51
C ASN A 181 -10.83 -4.76 8.02
N PHE A 182 -11.83 -5.61 7.70
CA PHE A 182 -11.82 -7.04 8.04
C PHE A 182 -10.65 -7.81 7.41
N ALA A 183 -10.13 -7.37 6.27
CA ALA A 183 -8.96 -7.95 5.59
C ALA A 183 -7.63 -7.36 6.07
N SER A 184 -7.64 -6.48 7.06
CA SER A 184 -6.42 -5.91 7.64
C SER A 184 -5.53 -7.00 8.23
N PRO A 185 -4.24 -7.05 7.89
CA PRO A 185 -3.32 -8.08 8.38
C PRO A 185 -3.03 -7.97 9.88
N TRP A 186 -3.45 -6.88 10.50
CA TRP A 186 -3.30 -6.63 11.94
C TRP A 186 -4.40 -7.25 12.80
N ASN A 187 -5.43 -7.82 12.19
CA ASN A 187 -6.58 -8.42 12.88
C ASN A 187 -6.32 -9.88 13.24
N CYS A 188 -5.18 -10.16 13.86
CA CYS A 188 -4.86 -11.50 14.33
C CYS A 188 -6.00 -12.05 15.19
N ILE A 189 -6.44 -13.26 14.91
CA ILE A 189 -7.44 -13.93 15.75
C ILE A 189 -6.73 -14.67 16.86
N TYR A 190 -7.07 -14.32 18.09
CA TYR A 190 -6.54 -14.87 19.33
C TYR A 190 -7.49 -15.87 19.95
N SER A 191 -6.98 -16.80 20.75
CA SER A 191 -7.79 -17.72 21.54
C SER A 191 -8.58 -16.97 22.63
N ALA A 192 -9.90 -17.07 22.61
CA ALA A 192 -10.79 -16.48 23.60
C ALA A 192 -10.48 -17.00 25.02
N ALA A 193 -10.12 -18.28 25.12
CA ALA A 193 -9.73 -18.89 26.39
C ALA A 193 -8.49 -18.20 27.00
N ARG A 194 -7.45 -17.98 26.16
CA ARG A 194 -6.23 -17.30 26.60
C ARG A 194 -6.45 -15.84 26.93
N LEU A 195 -7.24 -15.12 26.14
CA LEU A 195 -7.59 -13.72 26.41
C LEU A 195 -8.42 -13.57 27.70
N LYS A 196 -9.24 -14.57 28.03
CA LYS A 196 -10.01 -14.59 29.27
C LYS A 196 -9.12 -14.84 30.49
N GLU A 197 -8.09 -15.68 30.36
CA GLU A 197 -7.09 -15.94 31.41
C GLU A 197 -6.20 -14.72 31.64
N ASP A 198 -5.69 -14.12 30.55
CA ASP A 198 -4.84 -12.93 30.56
C ASP A 198 -5.09 -12.07 29.29
N PRO A 199 -5.73 -10.90 29.39
CA PRO A 199 -5.93 -9.99 28.26
C PRO A 199 -4.63 -9.48 27.62
N LEU A 200 -3.50 -9.56 28.32
CA LEU A 200 -2.17 -9.17 27.85
C LEU A 200 -1.35 -10.34 27.29
N PHE A 201 -1.91 -11.56 27.28
CA PHE A 201 -1.25 -12.76 26.75
C PHE A 201 -0.55 -12.53 25.39
N PRO A 202 -1.18 -11.87 24.38
CA PRO A 202 -0.54 -11.65 23.09
C PRO A 202 0.70 -10.75 23.15
N LYS A 203 0.89 -9.98 24.21
CA LYS A 203 2.05 -9.08 24.33
C LYS A 203 3.38 -9.82 24.42
N THR A 204 3.37 -11.04 24.96
CA THR A 204 4.57 -11.84 25.24
C THR A 204 4.50 -13.28 24.72
N HIS A 205 3.35 -13.74 24.23
CA HIS A 205 3.14 -15.09 23.72
C HIS A 205 2.62 -15.08 22.29
N VAL A 206 3.09 -16.04 21.51
CA VAL A 206 2.62 -16.27 20.14
C VAL A 206 1.80 -17.55 20.12
N LEU A 207 0.50 -17.40 19.85
CA LEU A 207 -0.42 -18.51 19.68
C LEU A 207 -1.46 -18.12 18.64
N GLY A 208 -1.32 -18.64 17.43
CA GLY A 208 -2.19 -18.35 16.31
C GLY A 208 -2.63 -19.59 15.56
N THR A 209 -3.19 -19.38 14.38
CA THR A 209 -3.71 -20.40 13.47
C THR A 209 -3.00 -20.36 12.10
N GLY A 210 -1.94 -19.58 12.00
CA GLY A 210 -1.19 -19.36 10.76
C GLY A 210 -0.36 -20.56 10.31
N PRO A 211 0.27 -20.47 9.13
CA PRO A 211 1.02 -21.57 8.53
C PRO A 211 2.29 -21.96 9.29
N PHE A 212 2.80 -21.11 10.18
CA PHE A 212 4.03 -21.39 10.92
C PHE A 212 3.83 -21.28 12.43
N ILE A 213 4.34 -22.25 13.18
CA ILE A 213 4.39 -22.23 14.64
C ILE A 213 5.63 -21.43 15.08
N PHE A 214 5.48 -20.64 16.15
CA PHE A 214 6.61 -19.92 16.76
C PHE A 214 7.64 -20.90 17.33
N VAL A 215 8.92 -20.66 17.04
CA VAL A 215 10.04 -21.47 17.55
C VAL A 215 10.86 -20.68 18.54
N GLU A 216 11.43 -19.53 18.13
CA GLU A 216 12.23 -18.71 19.05
C GLU A 216 12.34 -17.25 18.58
N HIS A 217 12.65 -16.37 19.55
CA HIS A 217 13.09 -15.01 19.34
C HIS A 217 14.40 -14.79 20.11
N VAL A 218 15.50 -14.65 19.38
CA VAL A 218 16.79 -14.29 19.95
C VAL A 218 16.97 -12.77 19.81
N LYS A 219 16.91 -12.07 20.94
CA LYS A 219 16.94 -10.60 20.99
C LYS A 219 18.15 -10.02 20.27
N GLY A 220 17.89 -9.04 19.39
CA GLY A 220 18.89 -8.36 18.61
C GLY A 220 19.53 -9.21 17.49
N ASP A 221 19.09 -10.45 17.28
CA ASP A 221 19.62 -11.34 16.27
C ASP A 221 18.54 -11.81 15.28
N HIS A 222 17.53 -12.58 15.74
CA HIS A 222 16.55 -13.13 14.81
C HIS A 222 15.25 -13.61 15.47
N TRP A 223 14.28 -13.90 14.60
CA TRP A 223 13.00 -14.55 14.89
C TRP A 223 12.82 -15.77 13.98
N THR A 224 12.31 -16.91 14.48
CA THR A 224 12.07 -18.10 13.68
C THR A 224 10.68 -18.68 13.85
N GLY A 225 10.17 -19.23 12.73
CA GLY A 225 8.94 -20.02 12.68
C GLY A 225 9.17 -21.35 11.97
N GLY A 226 8.60 -22.44 12.51
CA GLY A 226 8.59 -23.76 11.90
C GLY A 226 7.26 -24.07 11.24
N ARG A 227 7.23 -24.96 10.25
CA ARG A 227 6.00 -25.39 9.56
C ARG A 227 4.96 -25.91 10.57
N TRP A 228 3.70 -25.49 10.39
CA TRP A 228 2.56 -26.07 11.07
C TRP A 228 1.88 -27.11 10.17
N ASP A 229 2.15 -28.41 10.40
CA ASP A 229 1.64 -29.50 9.55
C ASP A 229 0.11 -29.66 9.60
N LYS A 230 -0.56 -29.04 10.60
CA LYS A 230 -2.02 -29.00 10.71
C LYS A 230 -2.64 -27.70 10.20
N TYR A 231 -1.90 -26.95 9.37
CA TYR A 231 -2.45 -25.75 8.76
C TYR A 231 -3.66 -26.11 7.89
N PHE A 232 -4.73 -25.33 7.97
CA PHE A 232 -6.03 -25.65 7.37
C PHE A 232 -6.07 -25.53 5.84
N VAL A 233 -5.05 -24.95 5.20
CA VAL A 233 -4.96 -24.93 3.74
C VAL A 233 -4.15 -26.16 3.28
N PRO A 234 -4.79 -27.08 2.50
CA PRO A 234 -4.13 -28.31 2.05
C PRO A 234 -2.82 -28.05 1.32
N ALA A 235 -1.82 -28.87 1.58
CA ALA A 235 -0.47 -28.81 0.99
C ALA A 235 0.39 -27.60 1.35
N LYS A 236 -0.12 -26.64 2.16
CA LYS A 236 0.64 -25.47 2.62
C LYS A 236 0.98 -25.58 4.12
N PRO A 237 1.98 -24.83 4.57
CA PRO A 237 2.96 -24.09 3.78
C PRO A 237 3.97 -25.03 3.09
N TYR A 238 4.63 -24.54 2.05
CA TYR A 238 5.65 -25.34 1.33
C TYR A 238 6.97 -25.40 2.07
N LEU A 239 7.39 -24.29 2.70
CA LEU A 239 8.63 -24.20 3.48
C LEU A 239 8.61 -25.08 4.74
N ASP A 240 9.77 -25.55 5.18
CA ASP A 240 9.93 -26.16 6.52
C ASP A 240 9.90 -25.13 7.63
N GLY A 241 10.22 -23.88 7.31
CA GLY A 241 10.19 -22.76 8.25
C GLY A 241 10.76 -21.49 7.64
N TYR A 242 10.88 -20.48 8.48
CA TYR A 242 11.51 -19.20 8.11
C TYR A 242 12.37 -18.66 9.25
N ARG A 243 13.32 -17.81 8.87
CA ARG A 243 14.17 -17.02 9.77
C ARG A 243 14.16 -15.56 9.32
N ALA A 244 13.79 -14.65 10.21
CA ALA A 244 13.87 -13.21 10.04
C ALA A 244 15.09 -12.68 10.80
N ASP A 245 16.17 -12.34 10.11
CA ASP A 245 17.38 -11.73 10.68
C ASP A 245 17.15 -10.23 10.92
N PHE A 246 17.50 -9.72 12.11
CA PHE A 246 17.40 -8.29 12.43
C PHE A 246 18.61 -7.53 11.93
N ILE A 247 18.64 -7.27 10.63
CA ILE A 247 19.70 -6.54 9.93
C ILE A 247 19.12 -5.47 9.01
N ALA A 248 19.73 -4.28 9.00
CA ALA A 248 19.27 -3.13 8.25
C ALA A 248 20.39 -2.46 7.43
N GLY A 249 20.00 -1.60 6.50
CA GLY A 249 20.89 -0.75 5.71
C GLY A 249 21.97 -1.54 4.97
N PRO A 250 23.24 -1.07 4.96
CA PRO A 250 24.31 -1.71 4.19
C PRO A 250 24.57 -3.18 4.55
N ALA A 251 24.27 -3.59 5.79
CA ALA A 251 24.41 -5.00 6.20
C ALA A 251 23.36 -5.90 5.52
N ALA A 252 22.13 -5.41 5.33
CA ALA A 252 21.10 -6.14 4.58
C ALA A 252 21.45 -6.25 3.10
N VAL A 253 22.01 -5.20 2.48
CA VAL A 253 22.53 -5.21 1.11
C VAL A 253 23.59 -6.30 0.94
N LYS A 254 24.60 -6.33 1.82
CA LYS A 254 25.67 -7.36 1.79
C LYS A 254 25.15 -8.78 2.03
N ALA A 255 24.17 -8.93 2.89
CA ALA A 255 23.53 -10.22 3.14
C ALA A 255 22.76 -10.73 1.91
N MET A 256 22.10 -9.83 1.16
CA MET A 256 21.44 -10.15 -0.11
C MET A 256 22.45 -10.52 -1.20
N GLU A 257 23.51 -9.73 -1.40
CA GLU A 257 24.58 -9.98 -2.37
C GLU A 257 25.24 -11.35 -2.17
N SER A 258 25.45 -11.75 -0.92
CA SER A 258 26.07 -13.03 -0.56
C SER A 258 25.10 -14.22 -0.57
N GLY A 259 23.79 -13.98 -0.71
CA GLY A 259 22.76 -15.04 -0.60
C GLY A 259 22.49 -15.50 0.84
N ARG A 260 22.99 -14.79 1.87
CA ARG A 260 22.67 -15.07 3.28
C ARG A 260 21.19 -14.86 3.57
N ILE A 261 20.57 -13.84 2.96
CA ILE A 261 19.13 -13.63 2.96
C ILE A 261 18.59 -13.74 1.54
N MET A 262 17.34 -14.16 1.41
CA MET A 262 16.66 -14.36 0.13
C MET A 262 15.61 -13.29 -0.17
N ALA A 263 15.25 -12.45 0.81
CA ALA A 263 14.27 -11.38 0.65
C ALA A 263 14.44 -10.27 1.69
N GLN A 264 13.97 -9.08 1.33
CA GLN A 264 13.57 -8.03 2.26
C GLN A 264 12.24 -7.47 1.76
N PHE A 265 11.19 -7.59 2.56
CA PHE A 265 9.83 -7.33 2.11
C PHE A 265 9.43 -5.85 2.07
N ARG A 266 10.24 -4.94 2.60
CA ARG A 266 9.90 -3.51 2.60
C ARG A 266 10.25 -2.84 1.27
N SER A 267 11.49 -2.45 1.09
CA SER A 267 12.04 -1.85 -0.14
C SER A 267 13.53 -1.56 -0.01
N PHE A 268 14.25 -1.58 -1.12
CA PHE A 268 15.58 -1.03 -1.27
C PHE A 268 15.53 0.31 -2.01
N THR A 269 16.56 1.13 -1.87
CA THR A 269 16.73 2.32 -2.70
C THR A 269 17.19 1.93 -4.11
N PRO A 270 17.02 2.80 -5.15
CA PRO A 270 17.56 2.55 -6.48
C PRO A 270 19.07 2.25 -6.47
N THR A 271 19.84 2.99 -5.67
CA THR A 271 21.29 2.80 -5.54
C THR A 271 21.63 1.42 -4.96
N GLU A 272 20.97 1.02 -3.87
CA GLU A 272 21.17 -0.31 -3.27
C GLU A 272 20.77 -1.44 -4.23
N ARG A 273 19.66 -1.29 -4.97
CA ARG A 273 19.26 -2.23 -6.02
C ARG A 273 20.36 -2.38 -7.08
N ASP A 274 20.89 -1.26 -7.59
CA ASP A 274 21.91 -1.27 -8.65
C ASP A 274 23.22 -1.89 -8.17
N GLU A 275 23.62 -1.63 -6.91
CA GLU A 275 24.78 -2.27 -6.27
C GLU A 275 24.59 -3.79 -6.18
N MET A 276 23.46 -4.26 -5.69
CA MET A 276 23.13 -5.69 -5.56
C MET A 276 23.09 -6.40 -6.92
N VAL A 277 22.41 -5.80 -7.92
CA VAL A 277 22.33 -6.37 -9.27
C VAL A 277 23.71 -6.43 -9.92
N LYS A 278 24.55 -5.42 -9.74
CA LYS A 278 25.94 -5.42 -10.21
C LYS A 278 26.79 -6.50 -9.55
N ALA A 279 26.57 -6.75 -8.27
CA ALA A 279 27.37 -7.71 -7.50
C ALA A 279 26.93 -9.17 -7.71
N ALA A 280 25.64 -9.43 -7.83
CA ALA A 280 25.05 -10.77 -7.80
C ALA A 280 24.42 -11.22 -9.14
N GLY A 281 24.11 -10.28 -10.06
CA GLY A 281 23.57 -10.57 -11.39
C GLY A 281 22.28 -11.39 -11.36
N ASP A 282 22.24 -12.45 -12.18
CA ASP A 282 21.06 -13.30 -12.37
C ASP A 282 20.63 -14.11 -11.12
N ARG A 283 21.41 -14.06 -10.05
CA ARG A 283 21.02 -14.68 -8.76
C ARG A 283 19.94 -13.87 -8.01
N LEU A 284 19.59 -12.69 -8.50
CA LEU A 284 18.60 -11.81 -7.90
C LEU A 284 17.49 -11.49 -8.89
N GLU A 285 16.27 -11.43 -8.40
CA GLU A 285 15.10 -10.91 -9.10
C GLU A 285 14.73 -9.53 -8.52
N VAL A 286 14.50 -8.55 -9.39
CA VAL A 286 14.05 -7.20 -9.01
C VAL A 286 12.58 -7.02 -9.40
N ARG A 287 11.76 -6.59 -8.45
CA ARG A 287 10.36 -6.21 -8.67
C ARG A 287 10.14 -4.79 -8.22
N GLU A 288 9.50 -3.99 -9.08
CA GLU A 288 9.21 -2.59 -8.79
C GLU A 288 7.74 -2.25 -9.09
N GLY A 289 7.19 -1.32 -8.34
CA GLY A 289 5.83 -0.84 -8.57
C GLY A 289 5.43 0.30 -7.62
N PRO A 290 4.27 0.93 -7.88
CA PRO A 290 3.77 1.99 -7.02
C PRO A 290 3.54 1.51 -5.58
N TRP A 291 4.03 2.29 -4.59
CA TRP A 291 3.82 2.03 -3.17
C TRP A 291 2.63 2.82 -2.63
N ILE A 292 1.97 2.33 -1.59
CA ILE A 292 0.90 3.05 -0.86
C ILE A 292 1.56 4.06 0.10
N THR A 293 2.36 4.93 -0.44
CA THR A 293 3.09 5.94 0.33
C THR A 293 3.43 7.11 -0.58
N TYR A 294 3.23 8.32 -0.11
CA TYR A 294 3.73 9.52 -0.77
C TYR A 294 4.36 10.49 0.23
N LEU A 295 5.29 11.28 -0.26
CA LEU A 295 5.78 12.42 0.49
C LEU A 295 4.86 13.60 0.21
N ALA A 296 4.42 14.28 1.27
CA ALA A 296 3.60 15.46 1.19
C ALA A 296 4.36 16.70 1.68
N LEU A 297 3.86 17.85 1.29
CA LEU A 297 4.16 19.14 1.92
C LEU A 297 2.93 19.59 2.68
N VAL A 298 3.11 19.93 3.95
CA VAL A 298 2.07 20.48 4.81
C VAL A 298 2.40 21.92 5.17
N PHE A 299 1.40 22.80 5.08
CA PHE A 299 1.50 24.20 5.47
C PHE A 299 0.70 24.44 6.74
N ASN A 300 1.26 25.16 7.71
CA ASN A 300 0.56 25.47 8.94
C ASN A 300 -0.48 26.58 8.69
N ALA A 301 -1.69 26.18 8.39
CA ALA A 301 -2.80 27.07 8.05
C ALA A 301 -3.31 27.93 9.23
N THR A 302 -2.81 27.70 10.44
CA THR A 302 -3.19 28.50 11.62
C THR A 302 -2.35 29.77 11.77
N ARG A 303 -1.34 29.97 10.89
CA ARG A 303 -0.37 31.08 11.01
C ARG A 303 -0.23 31.87 9.71
N PRO A 304 -0.26 33.21 9.78
CA PRO A 304 0.10 34.04 8.63
C PRO A 304 1.54 33.77 8.17
N PRO A 305 1.78 33.82 6.84
CA PRO A 305 0.80 34.05 5.77
C PRO A 305 0.20 32.76 5.22
N PHE A 306 0.35 31.61 5.88
CA PHE A 306 -0.13 30.30 5.40
C PHE A 306 -1.62 30.04 5.69
N ASP A 307 -2.29 30.93 6.42
CA ASP A 307 -3.74 31.02 6.52
C ASP A 307 -4.39 31.48 5.20
N ASP A 308 -3.64 32.19 4.32
CA ASP A 308 -4.08 32.55 2.97
C ASP A 308 -3.85 31.42 1.96
N ALA A 309 -4.93 30.94 1.34
CA ALA A 309 -4.87 29.88 0.32
C ALA A 309 -4.02 30.28 -0.92
N ARG A 310 -3.95 31.58 -1.26
CA ARG A 310 -3.12 32.07 -2.37
C ARG A 310 -1.64 31.79 -2.16
N VAL A 311 -1.16 31.93 -0.92
CA VAL A 311 0.23 31.64 -0.54
C VAL A 311 0.51 30.15 -0.66
N ARG A 312 -0.35 29.29 -0.13
CA ARG A 312 -0.19 27.83 -0.20
C ARG A 312 -0.22 27.33 -1.65
N ARG A 313 -1.17 27.82 -2.45
CA ARG A 313 -1.25 27.52 -3.90
C ARG A 313 0.02 27.95 -4.64
N ALA A 314 0.53 29.13 -4.37
CA ALA A 314 1.75 29.63 -5.01
C ALA A 314 2.93 28.71 -4.76
N LEU A 315 3.09 28.23 -3.51
CA LEU A 315 4.15 27.30 -3.15
C LEU A 315 3.98 25.92 -3.80
N SER A 316 2.74 25.46 -4.00
CA SER A 316 2.46 24.22 -4.74
C SER A 316 2.72 24.37 -6.24
N LEU A 317 2.31 25.50 -6.86
CA LEU A 317 2.51 25.83 -8.27
C LEU A 317 3.99 25.95 -8.67
N ALA A 318 4.86 26.30 -7.72
CA ALA A 318 6.30 26.45 -7.99
C ALA A 318 6.99 25.12 -8.32
N ILE A 319 6.42 24.00 -7.86
CA ILE A 319 7.03 22.67 -7.89
C ILE A 319 6.72 21.96 -9.19
N ASP A 320 7.77 21.66 -9.96
CA ASP A 320 7.69 20.82 -11.16
C ASP A 320 7.72 19.33 -10.75
N ARG A 321 6.53 18.77 -10.50
CA ARG A 321 6.39 17.37 -10.07
C ARG A 321 6.78 16.37 -11.16
N TRP A 322 6.56 16.71 -12.43
CA TRP A 322 6.88 15.84 -13.55
C TRP A 322 8.39 15.69 -13.73
N HIS A 323 9.13 16.80 -13.77
CA HIS A 323 10.59 16.77 -13.77
C HIS A 323 11.15 16.19 -12.46
N GLY A 324 10.51 16.47 -11.31
CA GLY A 324 10.86 15.88 -10.03
C GLY A 324 10.74 14.35 -10.01
N ALA A 325 9.69 13.80 -10.64
CA ALA A 325 9.52 12.35 -10.77
C ALA A 325 10.66 11.72 -11.59
N GLU A 326 11.12 12.37 -12.65
CA GLU A 326 12.24 11.89 -13.47
C GLU A 326 13.58 11.95 -12.73
N THR A 327 13.84 13.05 -12.03
CA THR A 327 15.15 13.30 -11.41
C THR A 327 15.32 12.62 -10.05
N LEU A 328 14.29 12.64 -9.18
CA LEU A 328 14.34 12.06 -7.85
C LEU A 328 14.26 10.54 -7.87
N ALA A 329 13.62 9.92 -8.88
CA ALA A 329 13.52 8.48 -9.02
C ALA A 329 14.88 7.77 -9.21
N ASN A 330 15.91 8.48 -9.63
CA ASN A 330 17.24 7.90 -9.86
C ASN A 330 17.96 7.51 -8.56
N ASN A 331 17.66 8.19 -7.45
CA ASN A 331 18.35 7.98 -6.19
C ASN A 331 17.42 7.95 -4.97
N THR A 332 16.11 8.09 -5.18
CA THR A 332 15.11 8.04 -4.10
C THR A 332 13.92 7.16 -4.48
N PHE A 333 13.01 6.95 -3.55
CA PHE A 333 11.74 6.27 -3.81
C PHE A 333 10.71 7.12 -4.57
N LEU A 334 10.93 8.44 -4.72
CA LEU A 334 9.96 9.38 -5.26
C LEU A 334 9.91 9.27 -6.79
N LYS A 335 8.81 8.74 -7.34
CA LYS A 335 8.75 8.39 -8.76
C LYS A 335 7.45 8.77 -9.46
N TYR A 336 6.30 8.69 -8.79
CA TYR A 336 5.02 8.83 -9.49
C TYR A 336 4.34 10.14 -9.13
N VAL A 337 3.83 10.84 -10.14
CA VAL A 337 2.94 11.99 -9.97
C VAL A 337 1.53 11.47 -9.72
N GLY A 338 0.85 12.02 -8.73
CA GLY A 338 -0.51 11.64 -8.38
C GLY A 338 -1.13 12.61 -7.40
N GLY A 339 -2.44 12.55 -7.29
CA GLY A 339 -3.19 13.29 -6.29
C GLY A 339 -3.17 12.62 -4.93
N LEU A 340 -4.32 12.65 -4.22
CA LEU A 340 -4.43 12.09 -2.87
C LEU A 340 -4.60 10.58 -2.85
N MET A 341 -5.12 10.01 -3.93
CA MET A 341 -5.25 8.56 -4.12
C MET A 341 -4.09 8.03 -4.93
N ARG A 342 -3.62 6.82 -4.60
CA ARG A 342 -2.51 6.19 -5.31
C ARG A 342 -2.81 6.09 -6.80
N PRO A 343 -1.91 6.55 -7.69
CA PRO A 343 -2.12 6.49 -9.14
C PRO A 343 -2.45 5.07 -9.62
N GLY A 344 -3.43 4.96 -10.51
CA GLY A 344 -3.88 3.70 -11.10
C GLY A 344 -4.93 2.94 -10.28
N THR A 345 -5.40 3.46 -9.13
CA THR A 345 -6.54 2.90 -8.41
C THR A 345 -7.88 3.37 -8.99
N ALA A 346 -8.96 2.65 -8.71
CA ALA A 346 -10.30 3.01 -9.18
C ALA A 346 -10.79 4.37 -8.66
N THR A 347 -10.27 4.84 -7.54
CA THR A 347 -10.61 6.12 -6.91
C THR A 347 -9.63 7.24 -7.25
N SER A 348 -8.48 6.94 -7.89
CA SER A 348 -7.50 7.96 -8.26
C SER A 348 -8.05 8.91 -9.34
N MET A 349 -7.59 10.15 -9.27
CA MET A 349 -7.89 11.15 -10.30
C MET A 349 -7.13 10.81 -11.58
N PRO A 350 -7.78 10.77 -12.75
CA PRO A 350 -7.09 10.61 -14.03
C PRO A 350 -6.11 11.76 -14.31
N GLU A 351 -4.98 11.48 -14.97
CA GLU A 351 -3.98 12.50 -15.30
C GLU A 351 -4.57 13.71 -16.03
N ALA A 352 -5.46 13.47 -17.01
CA ALA A 352 -6.11 14.53 -17.77
C ALA A 352 -6.91 15.52 -16.89
N GLU A 353 -7.41 15.09 -15.73
CA GLU A 353 -8.06 15.95 -14.76
C GLU A 353 -7.02 16.55 -13.79
N LEU A 354 -6.07 15.75 -13.32
CA LEU A 354 -5.04 16.15 -12.38
C LEU A 354 -4.21 17.34 -12.90
N VAL A 355 -3.82 17.34 -14.16
CA VAL A 355 -3.01 18.42 -14.78
C VAL A 355 -3.72 19.78 -14.80
N THR A 356 -5.03 19.81 -14.57
CA THR A 356 -5.80 21.07 -14.46
C THR A 356 -5.73 21.69 -13.07
N LEU A 357 -5.20 20.96 -12.07
CA LEU A 357 -5.14 21.40 -10.69
C LEU A 357 -3.83 22.13 -10.37
N PRO A 358 -3.83 23.03 -9.36
CA PRO A 358 -2.65 23.80 -8.99
C PRO A 358 -1.45 22.91 -8.62
N GLY A 359 -0.33 23.10 -9.35
CA GLY A 359 0.93 22.38 -9.11
C GLY A 359 1.07 21.05 -9.86
N PHE A 360 0.13 20.68 -10.73
CA PHE A 360 0.19 19.45 -11.53
C PHE A 360 0.24 19.69 -13.05
N SER A 361 0.19 20.95 -13.50
CA SER A 361 0.33 21.29 -14.93
C SER A 361 1.72 20.91 -15.45
N HIS A 362 1.80 20.44 -16.71
CA HIS A 362 3.07 20.26 -17.42
C HIS A 362 3.74 21.60 -17.81
N ASP A 363 2.97 22.70 -17.89
CA ASP A 363 3.51 24.04 -18.14
C ASP A 363 3.98 24.67 -16.82
N ILE A 364 5.20 24.33 -16.43
CA ILE A 364 5.82 24.86 -15.20
C ILE A 364 6.11 26.38 -15.33
N ALA A 365 6.35 26.89 -16.53
CA ALA A 365 6.62 28.31 -16.73
C ALA A 365 5.37 29.16 -16.43
N ALA A 366 4.21 28.75 -16.96
CA ALA A 366 2.92 29.36 -16.64
C ALA A 366 2.56 29.21 -15.16
N SER A 367 2.78 28.01 -14.58
CA SER A 367 2.53 27.74 -13.15
C SER A 367 3.36 28.65 -12.24
N ARG A 368 4.65 28.84 -12.53
CA ARG A 368 5.53 29.75 -11.76
C ARG A 368 5.20 31.23 -11.96
N ALA A 369 4.71 31.61 -13.14
CA ALA A 369 4.22 32.98 -13.36
C ALA A 369 2.97 33.26 -12.53
N GLU A 370 2.03 32.33 -12.48
CA GLU A 370 0.83 32.39 -11.63
C GLU A 370 1.20 32.40 -10.12
N ALA A 371 2.17 31.56 -9.71
CA ALA A 371 2.65 31.57 -8.32
C ALA A 371 3.15 32.95 -7.89
N ARG A 372 3.96 33.62 -8.70
CA ARG A 372 4.43 34.99 -8.42
C ARG A 372 3.27 35.99 -8.35
N ARG A 373 2.29 35.88 -9.22
CA ARG A 373 1.10 36.72 -9.21
C ARG A 373 0.32 36.56 -7.90
N LEU A 374 0.08 35.32 -7.47
CA LEU A 374 -0.63 35.01 -6.21
C LEU A 374 0.12 35.53 -4.97
N LEU A 375 1.45 35.42 -4.90
CA LEU A 375 2.24 35.99 -3.81
C LEU A 375 2.15 37.52 -3.77
N ALA A 376 2.17 38.17 -4.92
CA ALA A 376 2.00 39.63 -5.01
C ALA A 376 0.59 40.07 -4.55
N GLU A 377 -0.46 39.38 -4.98
CA GLU A 377 -1.84 39.64 -4.56
C GLU A 377 -2.10 39.35 -3.07
N ALA A 378 -1.38 38.38 -2.50
CA ALA A 378 -1.40 38.11 -1.06
C ALA A 378 -0.57 39.12 -0.25
N GLY A 379 0.12 40.08 -0.90
CA GLY A 379 0.94 41.09 -0.25
C GLY A 379 2.29 40.58 0.28
N VAL A 380 2.74 39.40 -0.17
CA VAL A 380 3.99 38.75 0.28
C VAL A 380 4.96 38.40 -0.86
N PRO A 381 5.27 39.34 -1.79
CA PRO A 381 6.10 39.04 -2.95
C PRO A 381 7.53 38.60 -2.58
N ASN A 382 8.01 38.91 -1.39
CA ASN A 382 9.33 38.57 -0.86
C ASN A 382 9.26 37.57 0.29
N LEU A 383 8.33 36.62 0.22
CA LEU A 383 8.06 35.61 1.24
C LEU A 383 9.36 34.92 1.69
N ALA A 384 9.53 34.74 2.99
CA ALA A 384 10.56 33.88 3.57
C ALA A 384 9.92 32.65 4.19
N VAL A 385 10.42 31.46 3.85
CA VAL A 385 9.88 30.18 4.31
C VAL A 385 11.01 29.26 4.77
N THR A 386 10.82 28.63 5.92
CA THR A 386 11.66 27.52 6.37
C THR A 386 10.87 26.23 6.20
N LEU A 387 11.41 25.28 5.42
CA LEU A 387 10.89 23.91 5.30
C LEU A 387 11.47 23.06 6.42
N THR A 388 10.63 22.64 7.36
CA THR A 388 11.01 21.70 8.41
C THR A 388 11.05 20.28 7.84
N ASN A 389 12.19 19.59 7.99
CA ASN A 389 12.46 18.30 7.35
C ASN A 389 13.30 17.38 8.27
N ARG A 390 13.40 16.10 7.92
CA ARG A 390 14.12 15.07 8.69
C ARG A 390 15.59 14.95 8.24
N LYS A 391 16.52 14.79 9.19
CA LYS A 391 17.95 14.53 8.92
C LYS A 391 18.37 13.06 9.05
N ASP A 392 17.68 12.30 9.91
CA ASP A 392 18.08 10.92 10.27
C ASP A 392 17.73 9.90 9.18
N VAL A 393 16.88 10.29 8.24
CA VAL A 393 16.42 9.48 7.10
C VAL A 393 16.67 10.28 5.82
N PRO A 394 17.91 10.28 5.31
CA PRO A 394 18.30 11.14 4.18
C PRO A 394 17.50 10.81 2.90
N VAL A 395 17.15 9.56 2.68
CA VAL A 395 16.33 9.13 1.54
C VAL A 395 14.89 8.86 2.01
N PRO A 396 13.88 9.53 1.41
CA PRO A 396 13.95 10.51 0.32
C PRO A 396 14.05 11.98 0.80
N TYR A 397 14.04 12.24 2.11
CA TYR A 397 13.77 13.57 2.68
C TYR A 397 14.82 14.62 2.30
N GLY A 398 16.11 14.27 2.28
CA GLY A 398 17.19 15.21 1.93
C GLY A 398 17.03 15.77 0.51
N ALA A 399 17.02 14.88 -0.48
CA ALA A 399 16.89 15.28 -1.89
C ALA A 399 15.54 15.96 -2.19
N ALA A 400 14.46 15.48 -1.59
CA ALA A 400 13.13 16.09 -1.74
C ALA A 400 13.09 17.53 -1.19
N GLY A 401 13.68 17.74 -0.02
CA GLY A 401 13.73 19.08 0.60
C GLY A 401 14.57 20.06 -0.22
N GLU A 402 15.70 19.62 -0.76
CA GLU A 402 16.55 20.44 -1.66
C GLU A 402 15.78 20.81 -2.93
N PHE A 403 15.09 19.85 -3.53
CA PHE A 403 14.26 20.05 -4.71
C PHE A 403 13.14 21.07 -4.46
N VAL A 404 12.40 20.95 -3.36
CA VAL A 404 11.33 21.88 -2.99
C VAL A 404 11.85 23.29 -2.73
N VAL A 405 12.95 23.42 -1.97
CA VAL A 405 13.55 24.72 -1.68
C VAL A 405 14.07 25.40 -2.94
N ALA A 406 14.68 24.64 -3.86
CA ALA A 406 15.09 25.16 -5.16
C ALA A 406 13.88 25.67 -5.97
N ALA A 407 12.79 24.88 -6.05
CA ALA A 407 11.58 25.27 -6.75
C ALA A 407 10.94 26.55 -6.20
N TRP A 408 10.93 26.75 -4.88
CA TRP A 408 10.40 27.97 -4.26
C TRP A 408 11.28 29.20 -4.55
N ARG A 409 12.60 29.01 -4.65
CA ARG A 409 13.51 30.11 -5.02
C ARG A 409 13.27 30.61 -6.46
N GLU A 410 12.85 29.74 -7.36
CA GLU A 410 12.51 30.09 -8.74
C GLU A 410 11.34 31.11 -8.84
N ILE A 411 10.50 31.19 -7.82
CA ILE A 411 9.40 32.17 -7.75
C ILE A 411 9.70 33.37 -6.86
N GLY A 412 10.97 33.54 -6.42
CA GLY A 412 11.43 34.66 -5.60
C GLY A 412 11.27 34.48 -4.08
N VAL A 413 10.88 33.28 -3.63
CA VAL A 413 10.77 32.97 -2.20
C VAL A 413 12.16 32.73 -1.59
N ARG A 414 12.44 33.34 -0.44
CA ARG A 414 13.66 33.10 0.35
C ARG A 414 13.50 31.81 1.17
N ALA A 415 13.71 30.68 0.50
CA ALA A 415 13.48 29.37 1.07
C ALA A 415 14.76 28.79 1.69
N THR A 416 14.63 28.20 2.89
CA THR A 416 15.66 27.46 3.63
C THR A 416 15.12 26.14 4.17
N GLN A 417 15.98 25.24 4.63
CA GLN A 417 15.58 24.04 5.35
C GLN A 417 16.03 24.10 6.82
N GLU A 418 15.16 23.59 7.70
CA GLU A 418 15.51 23.20 9.07
C GLU A 418 15.50 21.67 9.15
N LEU A 419 16.64 21.06 9.48
CA LEU A 419 16.80 19.61 9.54
C LEU A 419 16.75 19.12 11.00
N LEU A 420 15.69 18.42 11.35
CA LEU A 420 15.43 17.90 12.70
C LEU A 420 15.66 16.39 12.80
N SER A 421 15.90 15.88 14.02
CA SER A 421 15.78 14.44 14.28
C SER A 421 14.36 13.96 13.95
N THR A 422 14.18 12.68 13.65
CA THR A 422 12.83 12.11 13.39
C THR A 422 11.87 12.42 14.53
N LYS A 423 12.32 12.31 15.78
CA LYS A 423 11.53 12.62 16.98
C LYS A 423 11.12 14.08 17.04
N ASP A 424 12.05 14.99 16.83
CA ASP A 424 11.79 16.43 16.90
C ASP A 424 10.92 16.90 15.73
N TRP A 425 11.14 16.34 14.53
CA TRP A 425 10.31 16.57 13.35
C TRP A 425 8.85 16.13 13.61
N GLN A 426 8.63 14.93 14.15
CA GLN A 426 7.30 14.45 14.50
C GLN A 426 6.65 15.34 15.55
N THR A 427 7.39 15.72 16.61
CA THR A 427 6.91 16.66 17.62
C THR A 427 6.55 18.02 17.00
N ALA A 428 7.33 18.50 16.02
CA ALA A 428 7.04 19.77 15.34
C ALA A 428 5.73 19.69 14.54
N LEU A 429 5.46 18.56 13.87
CA LEU A 429 4.19 18.32 13.17
C LEU A 429 3.01 18.28 14.14
N GLU A 430 3.09 17.46 15.19
CA GLU A 430 2.02 17.27 16.18
C GLU A 430 1.68 18.55 16.96
N THR A 431 2.66 19.43 17.17
CA THR A 431 2.48 20.69 17.93
C THR A 431 2.31 21.93 17.05
N GLY A 432 2.28 21.78 15.71
CA GLY A 432 2.18 22.90 14.77
C GLY A 432 3.39 23.87 14.83
N ARG A 433 4.58 23.40 15.23
CA ARG A 433 5.80 24.20 15.37
C ARG A 433 6.61 24.22 14.07
N PHE A 434 5.95 24.56 12.98
CA PHE A 434 6.54 24.73 11.65
C PHE A 434 5.77 25.80 10.86
N ALA A 435 6.33 26.26 9.77
CA ALA A 435 5.69 27.09 8.76
C ALA A 435 5.22 26.24 7.58
N ALA A 436 6.17 25.51 6.99
CA ALA A 436 5.94 24.43 6.04
C ALA A 436 6.80 23.25 6.45
N ALA A 437 6.32 22.04 6.24
CA ALA A 437 7.07 20.83 6.57
C ALA A 437 6.87 19.75 5.51
N THR A 438 7.83 18.81 5.42
CA THR A 438 7.57 17.52 4.80
C THR A 438 6.71 16.69 5.72
N ASP A 439 5.79 15.90 5.16
CA ASP A 439 4.96 14.94 5.90
C ASP A 439 4.90 13.61 5.14
N LEU A 440 4.74 12.52 5.87
CA LEU A 440 4.68 11.18 5.31
C LEU A 440 3.24 10.67 5.32
N ALA A 441 2.68 10.44 4.15
CA ALA A 441 1.43 9.70 4.00
C ALA A 441 1.77 8.24 3.71
N ALA A 442 1.66 7.39 4.71
CA ALA A 442 1.93 5.96 4.60
C ALA A 442 0.76 5.17 5.19
N ASP A 443 0.10 4.38 4.36
CA ASP A 443 -1.06 3.60 4.73
C ASP A 443 -0.79 2.11 4.49
N TYR A 444 -1.66 1.23 4.99
CA TYR A 444 -1.45 -0.21 4.89
C TYR A 444 -2.30 -0.87 3.78
N PHE A 445 -3.34 -0.20 3.27
CA PHE A 445 -4.05 -0.56 2.03
C PHE A 445 -4.71 0.67 1.39
N ASP A 446 -5.08 0.54 0.10
CA ASP A 446 -5.75 1.61 -0.65
C ASP A 446 -7.23 1.66 -0.26
N ASP A 447 -7.57 2.56 0.66
CA ASP A 447 -8.97 2.94 0.90
C ASP A 447 -9.07 4.44 1.17
N PRO A 448 -10.00 5.15 0.52
CA PRO A 448 -10.20 6.59 0.71
C PRO A 448 -10.44 7.01 2.15
N THR A 449 -11.11 6.18 2.96
CA THR A 449 -11.39 6.50 4.37
C THR A 449 -10.09 6.66 5.17
N ILE A 450 -9.08 5.81 4.89
CA ILE A 450 -7.78 5.90 5.56
C ILE A 450 -6.94 7.03 4.96
N GLN A 451 -6.84 7.07 3.63
CA GLN A 451 -5.96 8.00 2.93
C GLN A 451 -6.38 9.47 3.08
N LEU A 452 -7.69 9.74 3.14
CA LEU A 452 -8.23 11.10 3.27
C LEU A 452 -8.33 11.60 4.71
N ALA A 453 -8.19 10.75 5.71
CA ALA A 453 -8.34 11.13 7.12
C ALA A 453 -7.42 12.29 7.55
N ARG A 454 -6.22 12.41 6.93
CA ARG A 454 -5.26 13.50 7.17
C ARG A 454 -5.69 14.88 6.65
N TYR A 455 -6.76 14.94 5.86
CA TYR A 455 -7.32 16.18 5.29
C TYR A 455 -8.63 16.60 5.98
N VAL A 456 -9.16 15.76 6.86
CA VAL A 456 -10.32 16.07 7.69
C VAL A 456 -9.94 17.14 8.72
N SER A 457 -10.85 18.01 9.09
CA SER A 457 -10.61 19.10 10.03
C SER A 457 -9.87 18.64 11.29
N HIS A 458 -8.89 19.42 11.74
CA HIS A 458 -7.97 19.05 12.82
C HIS A 458 -8.67 18.66 14.14
N ASP A 459 -9.81 19.28 14.44
CA ASP A 459 -10.63 18.94 15.62
C ASP A 459 -11.32 17.58 15.51
N LEU A 460 -11.39 16.99 14.30
CA LEU A 460 -11.94 15.65 14.04
C LEU A 460 -10.84 14.62 13.75
N SER A 461 -9.68 15.07 13.28
CA SER A 461 -8.56 14.19 12.89
C SER A 461 -7.21 14.77 13.35
N PRO A 462 -6.61 14.23 14.42
CA PRO A 462 -5.34 14.75 14.97
C PRO A 462 -4.15 14.55 14.01
N ILE A 463 -4.28 13.70 12.98
CA ILE A 463 -3.26 13.52 11.94
C ILE A 463 -3.32 14.58 10.84
N ASN A 464 -4.25 15.53 10.91
CA ASN A 464 -4.23 16.74 10.10
C ASN A 464 -3.23 17.73 10.69
N HIS A 465 -1.98 17.63 10.28
CA HIS A 465 -0.90 18.48 10.78
C HIS A 465 -0.99 19.94 10.27
N SER A 466 -1.80 20.22 9.25
CA SER A 466 -1.98 21.61 8.77
C SER A 466 -2.73 22.51 9.78
N GLY A 467 -3.44 21.91 10.74
CA GLY A 467 -4.30 22.63 11.68
C GLY A 467 -5.54 23.25 11.04
N SER A 468 -5.83 22.92 9.77
CA SER A 468 -6.99 23.47 9.05
C SER A 468 -8.31 22.94 9.59
N THR A 469 -9.36 23.75 9.39
CA THR A 469 -10.77 23.36 9.60
C THR A 469 -11.52 23.63 8.31
N ASP A 470 -12.05 22.58 7.68
CA ASP A 470 -12.79 22.65 6.43
C ASP A 470 -14.01 21.72 6.48
N ARG A 471 -15.16 22.25 6.82
CA ARG A 471 -16.41 21.50 6.98
C ARG A 471 -16.97 20.94 5.66
N PHE A 472 -16.54 21.48 4.53
CA PHE A 472 -16.91 20.91 3.23
C PHE A 472 -16.13 19.62 2.96
N LEU A 473 -14.83 19.60 3.25
CA LEU A 473 -14.03 18.35 3.21
C LEU A 473 -14.57 17.32 4.21
N ASP A 474 -14.93 17.73 5.43
CA ASP A 474 -15.53 16.82 6.41
C ASP A 474 -16.82 16.17 5.89
N ALA A 475 -17.70 16.95 5.25
CA ALA A 475 -18.93 16.43 4.66
C ALA A 475 -18.67 15.45 3.51
N LEU A 476 -17.70 15.73 2.63
CA LEU A 476 -17.30 14.83 1.55
C LEU A 476 -16.65 13.55 2.10
N TYR A 477 -15.82 13.66 3.14
CA TYR A 477 -15.21 12.52 3.82
C TYR A 477 -16.27 11.57 4.39
N ILE A 478 -17.25 12.10 5.13
CA ILE A 478 -18.37 11.33 5.65
C ILE A 478 -19.20 10.73 4.50
N GLY A 479 -19.48 11.53 3.47
CA GLY A 479 -20.26 11.10 2.30
C GLY A 479 -19.62 9.91 1.57
N GLN A 480 -18.28 9.91 1.36
CA GLN A 480 -17.59 8.78 0.74
C GLN A 480 -17.57 7.55 1.65
N ALA A 481 -17.39 7.72 2.97
CA ALA A 481 -17.35 6.62 3.92
C ALA A 481 -18.70 5.88 4.02
N LEU A 482 -19.82 6.61 3.90
CA LEU A 482 -21.17 6.05 3.91
C LEU A 482 -21.64 5.54 2.55
N SER A 483 -20.91 5.83 1.45
CA SER A 483 -21.33 5.50 0.09
C SER A 483 -21.12 4.01 -0.21
N ILE A 484 -22.22 3.30 -0.45
CA ILE A 484 -22.20 1.86 -0.78
C ILE A 484 -22.04 1.59 -2.29
N ASP A 485 -22.29 2.60 -3.14
CA ASP A 485 -22.07 2.53 -4.59
C ASP A 485 -20.63 2.94 -4.90
N PRO A 486 -19.81 2.06 -5.51
CA PRO A 486 -18.42 2.36 -5.82
C PRO A 486 -18.23 3.54 -6.78
N LEU A 487 -19.14 3.74 -7.75
CA LEU A 487 -19.07 4.85 -8.71
C LEU A 487 -19.38 6.18 -8.04
N GLN A 488 -20.43 6.19 -7.20
CA GLN A 488 -20.77 7.36 -6.37
C GLN A 488 -19.62 7.69 -5.41
N ARG A 489 -19.06 6.69 -4.73
CA ARG A 489 -17.91 6.84 -3.83
C ARG A 489 -16.73 7.46 -4.56
N ALA A 490 -16.35 6.91 -5.73
CA ALA A 490 -15.25 7.43 -6.53
C ALA A 490 -15.47 8.89 -6.98
N LYS A 491 -16.72 9.26 -7.28
CA LYS A 491 -17.07 10.67 -7.59
C LYS A 491 -16.86 11.59 -6.39
N ILE A 492 -17.36 11.21 -5.21
CA ILE A 492 -17.19 12.00 -3.99
C ILE A 492 -15.70 12.15 -3.64
N VAL A 493 -14.92 11.08 -3.78
CA VAL A 493 -13.47 11.11 -3.56
C VAL A 493 -12.77 12.09 -4.50
N ARG A 494 -13.12 12.10 -5.80
CA ARG A 494 -12.57 13.09 -6.74
C ARG A 494 -12.99 14.52 -6.42
N ASP A 495 -14.22 14.74 -5.98
CA ASP A 495 -14.69 16.07 -5.55
C ASP A 495 -13.91 16.54 -4.29
N PHE A 496 -13.66 15.62 -3.34
CA PHE A 496 -12.79 15.86 -2.18
C PHE A 496 -11.38 16.25 -2.62
N GLU A 497 -10.77 15.42 -3.46
CA GLU A 497 -9.40 15.61 -3.93
C GLU A 497 -9.23 16.95 -4.66
N ARG A 498 -10.17 17.30 -5.52
CA ARG A 498 -10.17 18.60 -6.23
C ARG A 498 -10.23 19.78 -5.25
N HIS A 499 -11.07 19.70 -4.24
CA HIS A 499 -11.18 20.77 -3.23
C HIS A 499 -9.89 20.86 -2.41
N ALA A 500 -9.42 19.77 -1.86
CA ALA A 500 -8.23 19.72 -1.02
C ALA A 500 -6.95 20.20 -1.74
N LEU A 501 -6.77 19.84 -3.01
CA LEU A 501 -5.63 20.30 -3.82
C LEU A 501 -5.74 21.77 -4.22
N ASN A 502 -6.96 22.29 -4.39
CA ASN A 502 -7.16 23.73 -4.62
C ASN A 502 -6.85 24.57 -3.38
N ASP A 503 -7.19 24.09 -2.18
CA ASP A 503 -6.91 24.83 -0.95
C ASP A 503 -5.49 24.63 -0.43
N ALA A 504 -4.84 23.57 -0.89
CA ALA A 504 -3.41 23.29 -0.72
C ALA A 504 -2.94 23.31 0.75
N TYR A 505 -3.76 22.87 1.71
CA TYR A 505 -3.33 22.72 3.11
C TYR A 505 -2.21 21.71 3.26
N THR A 506 -2.38 20.56 2.62
CA THR A 506 -1.40 19.50 2.47
C THR A 506 -1.44 19.05 1.01
N VAL A 507 -0.29 18.99 0.36
CA VAL A 507 -0.19 18.63 -1.05
C VAL A 507 0.79 17.50 -1.27
N PRO A 508 0.45 16.48 -2.08
CA PRO A 508 1.40 15.45 -2.46
C PRO A 508 2.59 16.06 -3.21
N LEU A 509 3.78 15.65 -2.84
CA LEU A 509 4.97 15.92 -3.65
C LEU A 509 5.07 14.85 -4.74
N LEU A 510 5.40 13.61 -4.35
CA LEU A 510 5.45 12.44 -5.23
C LEU A 510 5.11 11.16 -4.46
N TRP A 511 4.48 10.22 -5.14
CA TRP A 511 4.25 8.86 -4.70
C TRP A 511 5.53 8.05 -4.82
N TRP A 512 5.67 7.08 -3.91
CA TRP A 512 6.88 6.27 -3.80
C TRP A 512 6.83 5.08 -4.77
N ASN A 513 8.03 4.65 -5.17
CA ASN A 513 8.29 3.40 -5.87
C ASN A 513 8.77 2.35 -4.86
N ARG A 514 8.13 1.22 -4.83
CA ARG A 514 8.56 0.09 -4.03
C ARG A 514 9.50 -0.77 -4.86
N ILE A 515 10.71 -1.03 -4.37
CA ILE A 515 11.75 -1.81 -5.02
C ILE A 515 12.07 -3.00 -4.11
N VAL A 516 11.67 -4.18 -4.52
CA VAL A 516 11.95 -5.43 -3.78
C VAL A 516 12.94 -6.26 -4.56
N VAL A 517 14.00 -6.68 -3.89
CA VAL A 517 15.01 -7.58 -4.43
C VAL A 517 14.90 -8.91 -3.70
N THR A 518 14.83 -10.00 -4.44
CA THR A 518 14.73 -11.36 -3.91
C THR A 518 15.76 -12.26 -4.56
N GLY A 519 16.18 -13.32 -3.88
CA GLY A 519 17.00 -14.36 -4.49
C GLY A 519 16.24 -15.10 -5.59
N GLU A 520 16.92 -15.56 -6.62
CA GLU A 520 16.32 -16.27 -7.77
C GLU A 520 15.52 -17.51 -7.36
N LYS A 521 15.93 -18.18 -6.29
CA LYS A 521 15.24 -19.37 -5.74
C LYS A 521 13.98 -19.08 -4.96
N PHE A 522 13.72 -17.83 -4.60
CA PHE A 522 12.54 -17.40 -3.84
C PHE A 522 11.33 -17.25 -4.75
N LYS A 523 10.35 -18.14 -4.62
CA LYS A 523 9.16 -18.23 -5.48
C LYS A 523 7.86 -18.19 -4.67
N GLY A 524 6.73 -18.00 -5.37
CA GLY A 524 5.38 -18.07 -4.80
C GLY A 524 4.94 -16.81 -4.03
N TRP A 525 5.79 -15.78 -3.93
CA TRP A 525 5.43 -14.51 -3.30
C TRP A 525 5.08 -13.44 -4.34
N ASN A 526 4.00 -12.72 -4.10
CA ASN A 526 3.56 -11.63 -4.97
C ASN A 526 3.74 -10.27 -4.29
N MET A 527 4.40 -9.35 -5.00
CA MET A 527 4.58 -7.99 -4.54
C MET A 527 3.27 -7.20 -4.69
N SER A 528 2.64 -6.86 -3.58
CA SER A 528 1.52 -5.89 -3.56
C SER A 528 2.03 -4.45 -3.39
N PRO A 529 1.21 -3.43 -3.65
CA PRO A 529 1.57 -2.03 -3.36
C PRO A 529 1.84 -1.75 -1.87
N SER A 530 1.42 -2.63 -0.98
CA SER A 530 1.66 -2.55 0.46
C SER A 530 2.67 -3.60 0.92
N HIS A 531 3.69 -3.18 1.64
CA HIS A 531 4.63 -4.13 2.25
C HIS A 531 4.07 -4.83 3.49
N TYR A 532 2.89 -4.46 3.93
CA TYR A 532 2.20 -5.10 5.05
C TYR A 532 1.37 -6.32 4.63
N LEU A 533 1.05 -6.45 3.33
CA LEU A 533 0.20 -7.51 2.80
C LEU A 533 1.02 -8.67 2.23
N GLY A 534 0.43 -9.87 2.24
CA GLY A 534 1.07 -11.08 1.68
C GLY A 534 2.25 -11.58 2.52
N GLN A 535 2.20 -11.37 3.83
CA GLN A 535 3.29 -11.73 4.76
C GLN A 535 3.04 -13.04 5.51
N ASP A 536 1.97 -13.77 5.21
CA ASP A 536 1.70 -15.08 5.81
C ASP A 536 2.66 -16.19 5.34
N LEU A 537 3.35 -15.98 4.21
CA LEU A 537 4.35 -16.88 3.62
C LEU A 537 3.82 -18.28 3.25
N ALA A 538 2.52 -18.51 3.27
CA ALA A 538 1.93 -19.84 3.02
C ALA A 538 2.18 -20.34 1.61
N ASP A 539 2.26 -19.44 0.63
CA ASP A 539 2.48 -19.73 -0.80
C ASP A 539 3.95 -19.73 -1.22
N VAL A 540 4.85 -19.32 -0.31
CA VAL A 540 6.27 -19.21 -0.59
C VAL A 540 6.93 -20.58 -0.63
N TRP A 541 7.81 -20.79 -1.60
CA TRP A 541 8.64 -21.98 -1.76
C TRP A 541 10.01 -21.62 -2.33
N LEU A 542 10.97 -22.53 -2.19
CA LEU A 542 12.33 -22.38 -2.69
C LEU A 542 12.55 -23.35 -3.85
N GLU A 543 12.97 -22.80 -4.99
CA GLU A 543 13.39 -23.58 -6.13
C GLU A 543 14.74 -24.26 -5.84
N GLU A 544 14.92 -25.54 -6.23
CA GLU A 544 16.12 -26.32 -5.96
C GLU A 544 17.39 -25.80 -6.66
#